data_21aa67f24a573d89f0808c33f1231498
#
_entry.id   21aa67f24a573d89f0808c33f1231498
#
_cell.length_a   1.000
_cell.length_b   1.000
_cell.length_c   1.000
_cell.angle_alpha   90.00
_cell.angle_beta   90.00
_cell.angle_gamma   90.00
#
_symmetry.space_group_name_H-M   'P 1'
#
loop_
_entity.id
_entity.type
_entity.pdbx_description
1 polymer ?
#
loop_
_entity_poly.entity_id
_entity_poly.type
_entity_poly.pdbx_seq_one_letter_code
_entity_poly.pdbx_strand_id
1 'polypeptide(L)'
;MMITVRTRELRGKALDWAVIEANGESHREDAYRKHYSEQWEHCGELLEKYCIELSIYEDFYSATRASTSPRDDSDYPTGHGSNYREAICRFVVLYQLGEEVQIPASLQER
;
A
#
# COMPACT_ATOMS: atom_id res chain seq x y z
N MET A 1 -18.73 9.56 -7.26
CA MET A 1 -19.27 8.65 -6.24
C MET A 1 -18.14 7.81 -5.64
N MET A 2 -18.11 7.70 -4.34
CA MET A 2 -17.11 6.92 -3.63
C MET A 2 -17.72 5.60 -3.17
N ILE A 3 -16.91 4.54 -3.21
CA ILE A 3 -17.32 3.24 -2.69
C ILE A 3 -16.31 2.77 -1.65
N THR A 4 -16.76 1.95 -0.71
CA THR A 4 -15.89 1.36 0.31
C THR A 4 -15.41 -0.01 -0.16
N VAL A 5 -14.11 -0.22 -0.12
CA VAL A 5 -13.50 -1.51 -0.46
C VAL A 5 -12.52 -1.92 0.62
N ARG A 6 -12.28 -3.22 0.72
CA ARG A 6 -11.28 -3.74 1.65
C ARG A 6 -9.89 -3.51 1.07
N THR A 7 -9.00 -3.00 1.91
CA THR A 7 -7.63 -2.71 1.50
C THR A 7 -6.95 -3.91 0.85
N ARG A 8 -7.15 -5.10 1.39
CA ARG A 8 -6.56 -6.34 0.86
C ARG A 8 -7.04 -6.71 -0.55
N GLU A 9 -8.14 -6.12 -1.00
CA GLU A 9 -8.71 -6.37 -2.32
C GLU A 9 -8.29 -5.31 -3.35
N LEU A 10 -7.62 -4.26 -2.90
CA LEU A 10 -7.15 -3.21 -3.79
C LEU A 10 -6.04 -3.72 -4.71
N ARG A 11 -6.11 -3.32 -5.97
CA ARG A 11 -5.08 -3.63 -6.97
C ARG A 11 -5.15 -2.63 -8.12
N GLY A 12 -4.10 -2.60 -8.94
CA GLY A 12 -4.04 -1.73 -10.11
C GLY A 12 -4.21 -0.26 -9.77
N LYS A 13 -5.00 0.44 -10.56
CA LYS A 13 -5.21 1.88 -10.41
C LYS A 13 -5.85 2.25 -9.07
N ALA A 14 -6.75 1.40 -8.57
CA ALA A 14 -7.39 1.64 -7.29
C ALA A 14 -6.37 1.60 -6.14
N LEU A 15 -5.45 0.64 -6.18
CA LEU A 15 -4.39 0.54 -5.20
C LEU A 15 -3.44 1.75 -5.27
N ASP A 16 -3.06 2.15 -6.49
CA ASP A 16 -2.20 3.32 -6.69
C ASP A 16 -2.85 4.59 -6.14
N TRP A 17 -4.14 4.78 -6.40
CA TRP A 17 -4.90 5.91 -5.89
C TRP A 17 -4.90 5.93 -4.35
N ALA A 18 -5.16 4.76 -3.75
CA ALA A 18 -5.19 4.64 -2.30
C ALA A 18 -3.83 4.93 -1.66
N VAL A 19 -2.73 4.51 -2.30
CA VAL A 19 -1.38 4.82 -1.82
C VAL A 19 -1.12 6.32 -1.84
N ILE A 20 -1.53 7.00 -2.91
CA ILE A 20 -1.37 8.45 -3.03
C ILE A 20 -2.10 9.15 -1.90
N GLU A 21 -3.33 8.74 -1.61
CA GLU A 21 -4.11 9.28 -0.49
C GLU A 21 -3.44 8.98 0.86
N ALA A 22 -3.00 7.73 1.05
CA ALA A 22 -2.35 7.29 2.28
C ALA A 22 -1.05 8.05 2.53
N ASN A 23 -0.31 8.34 1.47
CA ASN A 23 0.98 9.01 1.54
C ASN A 23 0.88 10.54 1.62
N GLY A 24 -0.34 11.08 1.61
CA GLY A 24 -0.58 12.52 1.73
C GLY A 24 -0.22 13.33 0.50
N GLU A 25 -0.17 12.70 -0.66
CA GLU A 25 0.21 13.34 -1.92
C GLU A 25 -0.95 13.82 -2.78
N SER A 26 -2.18 13.59 -2.36
CA SER A 26 -3.37 13.85 -3.18
C SER A 26 -3.54 15.31 -3.59
N HIS A 27 -2.90 16.23 -2.89
CA HIS A 27 -2.94 17.67 -3.20
C HIS A 27 -1.95 18.10 -4.28
N ARG A 28 -1.10 17.20 -4.75
CA ARG A 28 -0.08 17.50 -5.77
C ARG A 28 -0.63 17.17 -7.16
N GLU A 29 -0.46 18.08 -8.11
CA GLU A 29 -0.99 17.91 -9.47
C GLU A 29 -0.46 16.66 -10.17
N ASP A 30 0.78 16.30 -9.93
CA ASP A 30 1.44 15.18 -10.58
C ASP A 30 1.34 13.85 -9.82
N ALA A 31 0.68 13.85 -8.65
CA ALA A 31 0.63 12.68 -7.77
C ALA A 31 0.01 11.47 -8.48
N TYR A 32 -1.05 11.69 -9.23
CA TYR A 32 -1.78 10.60 -9.88
C TYR A 32 -1.09 10.01 -11.11
N ARG A 33 0.09 10.50 -11.44
CA ARG A 33 0.94 9.93 -12.50
C ARG A 33 1.83 8.81 -11.97
N LYS A 34 1.92 8.68 -10.65
CA LYS A 34 2.71 7.63 -10.02
C LYS A 34 1.95 6.32 -10.02
N HIS A 35 2.63 5.25 -10.40
CA HIS A 35 2.07 3.90 -10.44
C HIS A 35 2.83 3.02 -9.46
N TYR A 36 2.56 3.20 -8.18
CA TYR A 36 3.27 2.52 -7.10
C TYR A 36 3.22 1.00 -7.20
N SER A 37 2.09 0.45 -7.63
CA SER A 37 1.92 -0.99 -7.72
C SER A 37 2.64 -1.62 -8.92
N GLU A 38 3.11 -0.81 -9.86
CA GLU A 38 3.75 -1.29 -11.11
C GLU A 38 5.20 -0.88 -11.25
N GLN A 39 5.63 0.20 -10.61
CA GLN A 39 6.95 0.79 -10.82
C GLN A 39 7.78 0.81 -9.53
N TRP A 40 8.89 0.08 -9.52
CA TRP A 40 9.83 0.07 -8.39
C TRP A 40 10.38 1.45 -8.05
N GLU A 41 10.53 2.29 -9.04
CA GLU A 41 11.03 3.66 -8.86
C GLU A 41 10.22 4.41 -7.80
N HIS A 42 8.90 4.30 -7.87
CA HIS A 42 8.03 4.95 -6.91
C HIS A 42 7.84 4.10 -5.64
N CYS A 43 7.72 2.80 -5.82
CA CYS A 43 7.49 1.87 -4.71
C CYS A 43 8.67 1.83 -3.74
N GLY A 44 9.90 1.93 -4.25
CA GLY A 44 11.11 1.93 -3.44
C GLY A 44 11.16 3.07 -2.43
N GLU A 45 10.59 4.22 -2.77
CA GLU A 45 10.49 5.36 -1.86
C GLU A 45 9.65 5.02 -0.63
N LEU A 46 8.58 4.24 -0.84
CA LEU A 46 7.71 3.80 0.26
C LEU A 46 8.44 2.85 1.20
N LEU A 47 9.26 1.98 0.64
CA LEU A 47 10.02 1.00 1.41
C LEU A 47 10.94 1.70 2.41
N GLU A 48 11.63 2.75 1.97
CA GLU A 48 12.50 3.53 2.84
C GLU A 48 11.71 4.39 3.83
N LYS A 49 10.67 5.08 3.35
CA LYS A 49 9.87 6.00 4.15
C LYS A 49 9.21 5.31 5.34
N TYR A 50 8.68 4.11 5.13
CA TYR A 50 7.94 3.38 6.15
C TYR A 50 8.75 2.29 6.84
N CYS A 51 10.04 2.19 6.54
CA CYS A 51 10.93 1.16 7.12
C CYS A 51 10.36 -0.24 6.94
N ILE A 52 10.03 -0.59 5.70
CA ILE A 52 9.34 -1.84 5.38
C ILE A 52 10.30 -3.01 5.32
N GLU A 53 9.90 -4.12 5.95
CA GLU A 53 10.56 -5.40 5.84
C GLU A 53 9.74 -6.29 4.91
N LEU A 54 10.42 -6.92 3.95
CA LEU A 54 9.80 -7.77 2.95
C LEU A 54 10.07 -9.24 3.22
N SER A 55 9.07 -10.08 2.98
CA SER A 55 9.21 -11.54 3.10
C SER A 55 8.57 -12.21 1.89
N ILE A 56 9.18 -13.33 1.48
CA ILE A 56 8.65 -14.17 0.41
C ILE A 56 8.11 -15.45 1.03
N TYR A 57 6.88 -15.79 0.63
CA TYR A 57 6.27 -17.07 0.94
C TYR A 57 5.99 -17.81 -0.37
N GLU A 58 5.67 -19.09 -0.27
CA GLU A 58 5.46 -19.93 -1.43
C GLU A 58 4.41 -19.39 -2.41
N ASP A 59 3.32 -18.86 -1.86
CA ASP A 59 2.18 -18.41 -2.66
C ASP A 59 2.01 -16.89 -2.70
N PHE A 60 2.77 -16.15 -1.90
CA PHE A 60 2.57 -14.70 -1.81
C PHE A 60 3.79 -13.97 -1.24
N TYR A 61 3.74 -12.65 -1.36
CA TYR A 61 4.73 -11.74 -0.78
C TYR A 61 4.10 -10.97 0.36
N SER A 62 4.89 -10.61 1.35
CA SER A 62 4.40 -9.79 2.46
C SER A 62 5.30 -8.59 2.72
N ALA A 63 4.70 -7.53 3.26
CA ALA A 63 5.39 -6.31 3.66
C ALA A 63 4.82 -5.85 5.00
N THR A 64 5.69 -5.54 5.94
CA THR A 64 5.31 -5.00 7.23
C THR A 64 6.40 -4.05 7.70
N ARG A 65 6.13 -3.27 8.73
CA ARG A 65 7.15 -2.38 9.29
C ARG A 65 8.21 -3.20 10.01
N ALA A 66 9.47 -2.92 9.70
CA ALA A 66 10.59 -3.58 10.37
C ALA A 66 10.61 -3.17 11.84
N SER A 67 10.76 -4.15 12.72
CA SER A 67 10.94 -3.88 14.15
C SER A 67 12.36 -3.38 14.37
N THR A 68 12.50 -2.14 14.82
CA THR A 68 13.79 -1.52 15.07
C THR A 68 14.23 -1.66 16.52
N SER A 69 13.36 -2.20 17.37
CA SER A 69 13.64 -2.36 18.78
C SER A 69 12.96 -3.61 19.33
N PRO A 70 13.67 -4.43 20.14
CA PRO A 70 13.03 -5.58 20.77
C PRO A 70 11.94 -5.20 21.79
N ARG A 71 11.82 -3.91 22.11
CA ARG A 71 10.77 -3.40 22.99
C ARG A 71 9.57 -2.82 22.24
N ASP A 72 9.61 -2.88 20.92
CA ASP A 72 8.52 -2.39 20.10
C ASP A 72 7.41 -3.44 20.09
N ASP A 73 6.42 -3.26 20.96
CA ASP A 73 5.26 -4.14 21.08
C ASP A 73 4.13 -3.76 20.12
N SER A 74 4.37 -2.80 19.23
CA SER A 74 3.35 -2.32 18.31
C SER A 74 3.04 -3.39 17.26
N ASP A 75 1.75 -3.72 17.16
CA ASP A 75 1.28 -4.61 16.11
C ASP A 75 1.08 -3.80 14.84
N TYR A 76 1.97 -3.99 13.89
CA TYR A 76 1.83 -3.36 12.58
C TYR A 76 1.07 -4.28 11.64
N PRO A 77 0.22 -3.73 10.77
CA PRO A 77 -0.45 -4.55 9.77
C PRO A 77 0.56 -5.16 8.81
N THR A 78 0.16 -6.24 8.16
CA THR A 78 0.97 -6.87 7.13
C THR A 78 0.23 -6.79 5.80
N GLY A 79 0.87 -6.19 4.80
CA GLY A 79 0.35 -6.17 3.44
C GLY A 79 0.77 -7.42 2.71
N HIS A 80 -0.15 -8.04 1.98
CA HIS A 80 0.10 -9.23 1.17
C HIS A 80 -0.14 -8.91 -0.30
N GLY A 81 0.59 -9.58 -1.19
CA GLY A 81 0.40 -9.37 -2.61
C GLY A 81 1.02 -10.48 -3.43
N SER A 82 0.76 -10.45 -4.73
CA SER A 82 1.33 -11.39 -5.70
C SER A 82 2.74 -10.98 -6.13
N ASN A 83 3.20 -9.82 -5.71
CA ASN A 83 4.58 -9.36 -5.88
C ASN A 83 4.89 -8.36 -4.75
N TYR A 84 6.17 -7.96 -4.63
CA TYR A 84 6.60 -7.05 -3.58
C TYR A 84 5.91 -5.68 -3.66
N ARG A 85 5.76 -5.15 -4.85
CA ARG A 85 5.15 -3.83 -5.04
C ARG A 85 3.73 -3.79 -4.51
N GLU A 86 2.94 -4.82 -4.83
CA GLU A 86 1.57 -4.93 -4.34
C GLU A 86 1.53 -5.06 -2.81
N ALA A 87 2.41 -5.90 -2.25
CA ALA A 87 2.50 -6.07 -0.81
C ALA A 87 2.86 -4.77 -0.09
N ILE A 88 3.85 -4.04 -0.62
CA ILE A 88 4.27 -2.73 -0.07
C ILE A 88 3.12 -1.73 -0.11
N CYS A 89 2.45 -1.64 -1.26
CA CYS A 89 1.34 -0.70 -1.43
C CYS A 89 0.20 -1.00 -0.47
N ARG A 90 -0.18 -2.26 -0.34
CA ARG A 90 -1.24 -2.66 0.60
C ARG A 90 -0.85 -2.39 2.05
N PHE A 91 0.42 -2.61 2.40
CA PHE A 91 0.90 -2.28 3.74
C PHE A 91 0.74 -0.78 4.03
N VAL A 92 1.15 0.09 3.11
CA VAL A 92 1.06 1.54 3.31
C VAL A 92 -0.38 1.97 3.52
N VAL A 93 -1.31 1.44 2.71
CA VAL A 93 -2.73 1.77 2.85
C VAL A 93 -3.29 1.25 4.17
N LEU A 94 -2.96 0.02 4.55
CA LEU A 94 -3.39 -0.54 5.84
C LEU A 94 -2.86 0.28 7.02
N TYR A 95 -1.60 0.67 6.96
CA TYR A 95 -0.94 1.41 8.02
C TYR A 95 -1.54 2.81 8.21
N GLN A 96 -1.85 3.49 7.12
CA GLN A 96 -2.32 4.87 7.15
C GLN A 96 -3.86 5.00 7.15
N LEU A 97 -4.55 4.16 6.44
CA LEU A 97 -6.00 4.29 6.23
C LEU A 97 -6.82 3.16 6.83
N GLY A 98 -6.18 2.03 7.18
CA GLY A 98 -6.86 0.90 7.80
C GLY A 98 -7.34 -0.16 6.80
N GLU A 99 -8.18 -1.06 7.29
CA GLU A 99 -8.63 -2.24 6.53
C GLU A 99 -9.65 -1.95 5.45
N GLU A 100 -10.31 -0.80 5.53
CA GLU A 100 -11.31 -0.38 4.55
C GLU A 100 -10.99 1.04 4.10
N VAL A 101 -11.15 1.28 2.80
CA VAL A 101 -10.88 2.59 2.22
C VAL A 101 -12.01 2.96 1.26
N GLN A 102 -12.20 4.27 1.07
CA GLN A 102 -13.14 4.77 0.08
C GLN A 102 -12.36 5.18 -1.15
N ILE A 103 -12.79 4.66 -2.29
CA ILE A 103 -12.18 4.98 -3.59
C ILE A 103 -13.26 5.47 -4.55
N PRO A 104 -12.89 6.24 -5.60
CA PRO A 104 -13.84 6.55 -6.66
C PRO A 104 -14.36 5.27 -7.32
N ALA A 105 -15.66 5.18 -7.51
CA ALA A 105 -16.28 3.99 -8.12
C ALA A 105 -15.70 3.66 -9.49
N SER A 106 -15.25 4.68 -10.23
CA SER A 106 -14.65 4.50 -11.54
C SER A 106 -13.33 3.71 -11.53
N LEU A 107 -12.69 3.61 -10.37
CA LEU A 107 -11.43 2.88 -10.21
C LEU A 107 -11.63 1.43 -9.80
N GLN A 108 -12.86 1.03 -9.51
CA GLN A 108 -13.12 -0.36 -9.14
C GLN A 108 -12.96 -1.26 -10.37
N GLU A 109 -11.99 -2.17 -10.29
CA GLU A 109 -11.76 -3.17 -11.32
C GLU A 109 -12.64 -4.40 -11.06
N ARG A 110 -13.17 -4.94 -12.14
CA ARG A 110 -14.02 -6.15 -12.08
C ARG A 110 -13.24 -7.37 -12.52
#